data_a8bdb0a63cb4b1fb6b8e1aff7b14445b
#
_entry.id   a8bdb0a63cb4b1fb6b8e1aff7b14445b
#
_cell.length_a   1.000
_cell.length_b   1.000
_cell.length_c   1.000
_cell.angle_alpha   90.00
_cell.angle_beta   90.00
_cell.angle_gamma   90.00
#
_symmetry.space_group_name_H-M   'P 1'
#
loop_
_entity.id
_entity.type
_entity.pdbx_description
1 polymer ?
#
loop_
_entity_poly.entity_id
_entity_poly.type
_entity_poly.pdbx_seq_one_letter_code
_entity_poly.pdbx_strand_id
1 'polypeptide(L)'
;SHVRPEDHRPAKTEVTKKKDIKNDMLMLGVKFDRPMTKTCFENDVEEIAWAFLFDSLFGKASPNYQDLIRKGLVNEAFEATAQCEPDYGHIVVYTETKKPASAAKALWNLLDTASNRLDLARFETAKRRLIGNYVQTFNNVSALAGFVLDYELEDVDVFDLIEAIDKITLDDLRALLPKLSIDARTTITYHR
;
A
#
# COMPACT_ATOMS: atom_id res chain seq x y z
N SER A 1 23.69 -5.09 14.48
CA SER A 1 23.03 -6.34 14.09
C SER A 1 23.35 -6.60 12.62
N HIS A 2 23.85 -7.80 12.30
CA HIS A 2 24.05 -8.16 10.89
C HIS A 2 22.67 -8.49 10.29
N VAL A 3 22.06 -7.51 9.65
CA VAL A 3 20.88 -7.73 8.83
C VAL A 3 21.35 -8.52 7.60
N ARG A 4 20.85 -9.74 7.42
CA ARG A 4 21.06 -10.49 6.19
C ARG A 4 20.08 -9.95 5.15
N PRO A 5 20.52 -9.62 3.93
CA PRO A 5 19.58 -9.28 2.87
C PRO A 5 18.60 -10.44 2.69
N GLU A 6 17.32 -10.15 2.84
CA GLU A 6 16.25 -11.13 2.68
C GLU A 6 15.94 -11.32 1.18
N ASP A 7 15.82 -12.56 0.73
CA ASP A 7 15.40 -12.83 -0.65
C ASP A 7 13.96 -12.26 -0.86
N HIS A 8 13.75 -11.46 -1.89
CA HIS A 8 12.43 -10.93 -2.24
C HIS A 8 11.46 -12.03 -2.68
N ARG A 9 11.95 -13.20 -3.07
CA ARG A 9 11.10 -14.32 -3.45
C ARG A 9 10.42 -14.93 -2.23
N PRO A 10 9.10 -15.12 -2.27
CA PRO A 10 8.37 -15.74 -1.16
C PRO A 10 8.73 -17.23 -1.05
N ALA A 11 8.77 -17.75 0.17
CA ALA A 11 8.98 -19.18 0.41
C ALA A 11 7.88 -20.05 -0.24
N LYS A 12 6.69 -19.47 -0.43
CA LYS A 12 5.56 -20.09 -1.13
C LYS A 12 4.79 -19.03 -1.90
N THR A 13 4.50 -19.29 -3.15
CA THR A 13 3.70 -18.41 -4.01
C THR A 13 2.21 -18.52 -3.75
N GLU A 14 1.76 -19.65 -3.19
CA GLU A 14 0.37 -19.90 -2.83
C GLU A 14 0.28 -20.66 -1.50
N VAL A 15 -0.60 -20.19 -0.63
CA VAL A 15 -0.87 -20.82 0.68
C VAL A 15 -2.37 -20.87 0.91
N THR A 16 -2.90 -22.06 1.16
CA THR A 16 -4.30 -22.24 1.56
C THR A 16 -4.35 -22.93 2.93
N LYS A 17 -5.09 -22.37 3.86
CA LYS A 17 -5.26 -22.91 5.22
C LYS A 17 -6.71 -22.85 5.65
N LYS A 18 -7.12 -23.80 6.48
CA LYS A 18 -8.36 -23.72 7.26
C LYS A 18 -8.07 -23.06 8.60
N LYS A 19 -8.97 -22.17 9.03
CA LYS A 19 -8.87 -21.47 10.30
C LYS A 19 -10.28 -21.21 10.85
N ASP A 20 -10.42 -21.20 12.17
CA ASP A 20 -11.68 -20.79 12.79
C ASP A 20 -11.84 -19.28 12.67
N ILE A 21 -12.49 -18.86 11.57
CA ILE A 21 -12.75 -17.47 11.19
C ILE A 21 -14.20 -17.31 10.75
N LYS A 22 -14.72 -16.11 10.85
CA LYS A 22 -16.12 -15.82 10.50
C LYS A 22 -16.36 -15.88 8.99
N ASN A 23 -15.44 -15.33 8.20
CA ASN A 23 -15.50 -15.22 6.74
C ASN A 23 -14.19 -15.71 6.15
N ASP A 24 -14.23 -16.23 4.93
CA ASP A 24 -13.02 -16.52 4.17
C ASP A 24 -12.22 -15.24 3.93
N MET A 25 -10.88 -15.33 4.01
CA MET A 25 -9.97 -14.20 3.89
C MET A 25 -8.99 -14.45 2.75
N LEU A 26 -8.75 -13.41 1.98
CA LEU A 26 -7.72 -13.37 0.94
C LEU A 26 -6.68 -12.32 1.29
N MET A 27 -5.41 -12.70 1.19
CA MET A 27 -4.27 -11.78 1.27
C MET A 27 -3.38 -11.99 0.06
N LEU A 28 -3.04 -10.90 -0.62
CA LEU A 28 -2.00 -10.86 -1.63
C LEU A 28 -0.79 -10.15 -1.05
N GLY A 29 0.38 -10.75 -1.18
CA GLY A 29 1.63 -10.18 -0.70
C GLY A 29 2.62 -10.00 -1.84
N VAL A 30 3.39 -8.93 -1.79
CA VAL A 30 4.56 -8.72 -2.64
C VAL A 30 5.70 -8.27 -1.75
N LYS A 31 6.85 -8.91 -1.85
CA LYS A 31 8.10 -8.44 -1.23
C LYS A 31 8.92 -7.72 -2.29
N PHE A 32 9.66 -6.70 -1.90
CA PHE A 32 10.60 -6.05 -2.80
C PHE A 32 11.86 -5.63 -2.08
N ASP A 33 12.96 -5.68 -2.83
CA ASP A 33 14.27 -5.29 -2.31
C ASP A 33 14.32 -3.79 -2.07
N ARG A 34 15.04 -3.42 -1.03
CA ARG A 34 15.33 -2.03 -0.71
C ARG A 34 16.82 -1.81 -0.58
N PRO A 35 17.34 -0.73 -1.15
CA PRO A 35 18.71 -0.34 -0.87
C PRO A 35 18.80 0.15 0.59
N MET A 36 19.66 -0.46 1.39
CA MET A 36 19.90 -0.09 2.80
C MET A 36 20.44 1.34 2.98
N THR A 37 20.62 2.09 1.89
CA THR A 37 21.07 3.47 1.89
C THR A 37 19.93 4.49 2.05
N LYS A 38 18.67 4.05 2.01
CA LYS A 38 17.52 4.96 2.18
C LYS A 38 17.36 5.36 3.65
N THR A 39 17.07 6.63 3.84
CA THR A 39 16.71 7.20 5.15
C THR A 39 15.27 6.86 5.54
N CYS A 40 14.89 7.04 6.81
CA CYS A 40 13.50 6.93 7.25
C CYS A 40 12.61 7.87 6.44
N PHE A 41 13.01 9.11 6.24
CA PHE A 41 12.31 10.09 5.41
C PHE A 41 12.00 9.57 3.99
N GLU A 42 13.00 8.99 3.29
CA GLU A 42 12.80 8.43 1.94
C GLU A 42 11.89 7.20 1.95
N ASN A 43 11.85 6.47 3.06
CA ASN A 43 10.94 5.35 3.25
C ASN A 43 9.50 5.85 3.40
N ASP A 44 9.28 6.86 4.22
CA ASP A 44 7.95 7.47 4.43
C ASP A 44 7.39 8.07 3.14
N VAL A 45 8.21 8.80 2.39
CA VAL A 45 7.82 9.34 1.08
C VAL A 45 7.43 8.22 0.11
N GLU A 46 8.15 7.11 0.12
CA GLU A 46 7.82 5.95 -0.73
C GLU A 46 6.52 5.28 -0.28
N GLU A 47 6.27 5.10 1.02
CA GLU A 47 5.00 4.56 1.53
C GLU A 47 3.81 5.43 1.13
N ILE A 48 3.97 6.74 1.20
CA ILE A 48 2.94 7.69 0.78
C ILE A 48 2.70 7.59 -0.74
N ALA A 49 3.74 7.43 -1.54
CA ALA A 49 3.58 7.20 -2.98
C ALA A 49 2.82 5.89 -3.27
N TRP A 50 3.08 4.81 -2.52
CA TRP A 50 2.28 3.59 -2.57
C TRP A 50 0.82 3.82 -2.17
N ALA A 51 0.58 4.59 -1.11
CA ALA A 51 -0.78 4.92 -0.69
C ALA A 51 -1.55 5.67 -1.78
N PHE A 52 -0.91 6.60 -2.49
CA PHE A 52 -1.51 7.29 -3.64
C PHE A 52 -1.80 6.34 -4.80
N LEU A 53 -0.89 5.41 -5.09
CA LEU A 53 -1.10 4.40 -6.11
C LEU A 53 -2.32 3.52 -5.76
N PHE A 54 -2.42 3.07 -4.52
CA PHE A 54 -3.54 2.25 -4.06
C PHE A 54 -4.85 3.05 -4.03
N ASP A 55 -4.84 4.31 -3.61
CA ASP A 55 -6.05 5.15 -3.67
C ASP A 55 -6.52 5.36 -5.12
N SER A 56 -5.59 5.53 -6.07
CA SER A 56 -5.91 5.64 -7.49
C SER A 56 -6.53 4.36 -8.04
N LEU A 57 -6.04 3.19 -7.63
CA LEU A 57 -6.52 1.89 -8.12
C LEU A 57 -7.76 1.40 -7.37
N PHE A 58 -7.75 1.53 -6.05
CA PHE A 58 -8.67 0.86 -5.13
C PHE A 58 -9.40 1.81 -4.18
N GLY A 59 -9.17 3.12 -4.27
CA GLY A 59 -9.89 4.08 -3.45
C GLY A 59 -11.40 3.93 -3.62
N LYS A 60 -12.18 4.14 -2.56
CA LYS A 60 -13.63 3.88 -2.53
C LYS A 60 -14.40 4.53 -3.69
N ALA A 61 -13.92 5.67 -4.18
CA ALA A 61 -14.50 6.36 -5.35
C ALA A 61 -13.97 5.84 -6.71
N SER A 62 -13.02 4.89 -6.73
CA SER A 62 -12.48 4.36 -7.98
C SER A 62 -13.48 3.42 -8.67
N PRO A 63 -13.59 3.45 -10.01
CA PRO A 63 -14.43 2.50 -10.74
C PRO A 63 -14.01 1.06 -10.50
N ASN A 64 -12.71 0.81 -10.30
CA ASN A 64 -12.19 -0.53 -10.04
C ASN A 64 -12.75 -1.07 -8.72
N TYR A 65 -12.68 -0.28 -7.63
CA TYR A 65 -13.22 -0.69 -6.33
C TYR A 65 -14.74 -0.92 -6.40
N GLN A 66 -15.47 -0.01 -7.04
CA GLN A 66 -16.93 -0.14 -7.19
C GLN A 66 -17.31 -1.40 -7.99
N ASP A 67 -16.54 -1.76 -9.01
CA ASP A 67 -16.75 -2.98 -9.77
C ASP A 67 -16.45 -4.24 -8.96
N LEU A 68 -15.38 -4.23 -8.16
CA LEU A 68 -15.03 -5.33 -7.26
C LEU A 68 -16.12 -5.56 -6.20
N ILE A 69 -16.65 -4.50 -5.57
CA ILE A 69 -17.77 -4.56 -4.61
C ILE A 69 -19.02 -5.11 -5.29
N ARG A 70 -19.40 -4.56 -6.45
CA ARG A 70 -20.60 -5.01 -7.20
C ARG A 70 -20.54 -6.49 -7.56
N LYS A 71 -19.36 -7.01 -7.90
CA LYS A 71 -19.13 -8.44 -8.20
C LYS A 71 -19.05 -9.32 -6.95
N GLY A 72 -19.02 -8.72 -5.76
CA GLY A 72 -18.82 -9.42 -4.49
C GLY A 72 -17.45 -10.10 -4.40
N LEU A 73 -16.41 -9.48 -4.99
CA LEU A 73 -15.04 -9.96 -4.96
C LEU A 73 -14.29 -9.40 -3.75
N VAL A 74 -14.68 -8.22 -3.29
CA VAL A 74 -14.17 -7.58 -2.07
C VAL A 74 -15.35 -7.07 -1.23
N ASN A 75 -15.10 -6.74 0.02
CA ASN A 75 -16.06 -6.12 0.93
C ASN A 75 -15.47 -4.85 1.57
N GLU A 76 -16.16 -4.30 2.57
CA GLU A 76 -15.73 -3.07 3.26
C GLU A 76 -14.43 -3.24 4.08
N ALA A 77 -14.03 -4.48 4.39
CA ALA A 77 -12.77 -4.80 5.03
C ALA A 77 -11.57 -4.80 4.06
N PHE A 78 -11.79 -4.41 2.79
CA PHE A 78 -10.71 -4.32 1.81
C PHE A 78 -9.69 -3.26 2.22
N GLU A 79 -8.43 -3.66 2.18
CA GLU A 79 -7.30 -2.80 2.48
C GLU A 79 -6.13 -3.12 1.54
N ALA A 80 -5.37 -2.10 1.17
CA ALA A 80 -4.12 -2.22 0.43
C ALA A 80 -3.09 -1.29 1.06
N THR A 81 -1.98 -1.85 1.54
CA THR A 81 -0.93 -1.12 2.25
C THR A 81 0.45 -1.51 1.74
N ALA A 82 1.40 -0.62 1.89
CA ALA A 82 2.81 -0.89 1.74
C ALA A 82 3.54 -0.53 3.03
N GLN A 83 4.60 -1.23 3.31
CA GLN A 83 5.54 -0.90 4.38
C GLN A 83 6.95 -0.88 3.80
N CYS A 84 7.68 0.15 4.12
CA CYS A 84 8.99 0.46 3.58
C CYS A 84 10.00 0.65 4.73
N GLU A 85 10.60 -0.43 5.17
CA GLU A 85 11.66 -0.40 6.19
C GLU A 85 13.04 -0.25 5.54
N PRO A 86 14.09 0.08 6.30
CA PRO A 86 15.43 0.25 5.75
C PRO A 86 15.98 -0.97 5.01
N ASP A 87 15.59 -2.17 5.41
CA ASP A 87 16.16 -3.44 4.93
C ASP A 87 15.15 -4.33 4.19
N TYR A 88 13.85 -4.01 4.24
CA TYR A 88 12.82 -4.74 3.50
C TYR A 88 11.65 -3.82 3.10
N GLY A 89 10.92 -4.25 2.08
CA GLY A 89 9.65 -3.64 1.73
C GLY A 89 8.63 -4.70 1.35
N HIS A 90 7.37 -4.45 1.69
CA HIS A 90 6.30 -5.34 1.29
C HIS A 90 4.98 -4.60 1.06
N ILE A 91 4.15 -5.23 0.26
CA ILE A 91 2.78 -4.81 0.00
C ILE A 91 1.86 -5.92 0.48
N VAL A 92 0.78 -5.52 1.11
CA VAL A 92 -0.32 -6.43 1.47
C VAL A 92 -1.63 -5.86 0.93
N VAL A 93 -2.35 -6.69 0.17
CA VAL A 93 -3.74 -6.42 -0.20
C VAL A 93 -4.62 -7.45 0.49
N TYR A 94 -5.56 -7.01 1.29
CA TYR A 94 -6.41 -7.84 2.12
C TYR A 94 -7.87 -7.63 1.78
N THR A 95 -8.67 -8.70 1.85
CA THR A 95 -10.12 -8.64 1.83
C THR A 95 -10.75 -9.89 2.44
N GLU A 96 -11.95 -9.76 2.96
CA GLU A 96 -12.83 -10.90 3.19
C GLU A 96 -13.68 -11.13 1.94
N THR A 97 -13.82 -12.39 1.50
CA THR A 97 -14.57 -12.71 0.29
C THR A 97 -14.98 -14.18 0.24
N LYS A 98 -16.18 -14.44 -0.26
CA LYS A 98 -16.64 -15.81 -0.56
C LYS A 98 -16.09 -16.39 -1.88
N LYS A 99 -15.30 -15.59 -2.63
CA LYS A 99 -14.78 -15.93 -3.96
C LYS A 99 -13.27 -15.69 -4.04
N PRO A 100 -12.44 -16.28 -3.17
CA PRO A 100 -11.04 -15.89 -3.03
C PRO A 100 -10.24 -16.05 -4.34
N ALA A 101 -10.43 -17.13 -5.09
CA ALA A 101 -9.73 -17.34 -6.36
C ALA A 101 -10.08 -16.28 -7.41
N SER A 102 -11.36 -15.92 -7.53
CA SER A 102 -11.82 -14.89 -8.48
C SER A 102 -11.35 -13.50 -8.04
N ALA A 103 -11.36 -13.21 -6.74
CA ALA A 103 -10.87 -11.97 -6.17
C ALA A 103 -9.35 -11.83 -6.40
N ALA A 104 -8.57 -12.87 -6.11
CA ALA A 104 -7.12 -12.87 -6.35
C ALA A 104 -6.79 -12.57 -7.81
N LYS A 105 -7.46 -13.27 -8.74
CA LYS A 105 -7.27 -13.03 -10.19
C LYS A 105 -7.60 -11.60 -10.60
N ALA A 106 -8.69 -11.05 -10.10
CA ALA A 106 -9.11 -9.68 -10.42
C ALA A 106 -8.15 -8.64 -9.84
N LEU A 107 -7.70 -8.81 -8.58
CA LEU A 107 -6.78 -7.90 -7.92
C LEU A 107 -5.39 -7.94 -8.56
N TRP A 108 -4.84 -9.13 -8.87
CA TRP A 108 -3.58 -9.24 -9.60
C TRP A 108 -3.66 -8.57 -10.98
N ASN A 109 -4.75 -8.79 -11.73
CA ASN A 109 -4.93 -8.12 -13.03
C ASN A 109 -4.98 -6.58 -12.91
N LEU A 110 -5.57 -6.05 -11.83
CA LEU A 110 -5.59 -4.60 -11.59
C LEU A 110 -4.18 -4.08 -11.29
N LEU A 111 -3.39 -4.79 -10.51
CA LEU A 111 -1.99 -4.44 -10.24
C LEU A 111 -1.12 -4.55 -11.50
N ASP A 112 -1.29 -5.59 -12.32
CA ASP A 112 -0.55 -5.78 -13.57
C ASP A 112 -0.87 -4.71 -14.62
N THR A 113 -2.06 -4.16 -14.59
CA THR A 113 -2.51 -3.11 -15.51
C THR A 113 -2.53 -1.73 -14.90
N ALA A 114 -1.89 -1.55 -13.73
CA ALA A 114 -1.92 -0.32 -12.93
C ALA A 114 -1.46 0.90 -13.73
N SER A 115 -0.39 0.78 -14.52
CA SER A 115 0.14 1.87 -15.34
C SER A 115 -0.91 2.54 -16.23
N ASN A 116 -1.83 1.74 -16.79
CA ASN A 116 -2.90 2.21 -17.69
C ASN A 116 -4.13 2.74 -16.93
N ARG A 117 -4.13 2.63 -15.61
CA ARG A 117 -5.28 2.97 -14.75
C ARG A 117 -5.03 4.17 -13.86
N LEU A 118 -3.81 4.71 -13.87
CA LEU A 118 -3.48 5.92 -13.13
C LEU A 118 -4.18 7.12 -13.76
N ASP A 119 -4.91 7.86 -12.94
CA ASP A 119 -5.67 9.05 -13.34
C ASP A 119 -5.13 10.27 -12.61
N LEU A 120 -4.72 11.29 -13.37
CA LEU A 120 -4.11 12.51 -12.83
C LEU A 120 -5.06 13.26 -11.87
N ALA A 121 -6.32 13.39 -12.25
CA ALA A 121 -7.27 14.16 -11.44
C ALA A 121 -7.55 13.47 -10.11
N ARG A 122 -7.59 12.14 -10.07
CA ARG A 122 -7.73 11.35 -8.83
C ARG A 122 -6.49 11.46 -7.98
N PHE A 123 -5.31 11.31 -8.57
CA PHE A 123 -4.04 11.47 -7.88
C PHE A 123 -3.94 12.84 -7.21
N GLU A 124 -4.19 13.92 -7.95
CA GLU A 124 -4.17 15.28 -7.41
C GLU A 124 -5.23 15.50 -6.30
N THR A 125 -6.38 14.84 -6.41
CA THR A 125 -7.41 14.89 -5.37
C THR A 125 -6.96 14.15 -4.11
N ALA A 126 -6.35 12.97 -4.24
CA ALA A 126 -5.81 12.20 -3.12
C ALA A 126 -4.69 12.96 -2.42
N LYS A 127 -3.77 13.57 -3.19
CA LYS A 127 -2.67 14.38 -2.68
C LYS A 127 -3.20 15.56 -1.85
N ARG A 128 -4.10 16.36 -2.41
CA ARG A 128 -4.70 17.50 -1.68
C ARG A 128 -5.43 17.07 -0.42
N ARG A 129 -6.13 15.93 -0.45
CA ARG A 129 -6.79 15.38 0.73
C ARG A 129 -5.81 15.01 1.82
N LEU A 130 -4.70 14.35 1.47
CA LEU A 130 -3.67 13.96 2.44
C LEU A 130 -3.01 15.19 3.07
N ILE A 131 -2.56 16.13 2.26
CA ILE A 131 -1.96 17.39 2.74
C ILE A 131 -2.97 18.14 3.63
N GLY A 132 -4.24 18.21 3.23
CA GLY A 132 -5.30 18.81 4.03
C GLY A 132 -5.48 18.15 5.40
N ASN A 133 -5.34 16.81 5.47
CA ASN A 133 -5.40 16.08 6.74
C ASN A 133 -4.21 16.43 7.65
N TYR A 134 -2.99 16.55 7.11
CA TYR A 134 -1.84 17.01 7.88
C TYR A 134 -2.04 18.41 8.42
N VAL A 135 -2.51 19.35 7.59
CA VAL A 135 -2.82 20.72 8.01
C VAL A 135 -3.88 20.74 9.11
N GLN A 136 -4.90 19.89 9.04
CA GLN A 136 -5.91 19.78 10.10
C GLN A 136 -5.33 19.25 11.42
N THR A 137 -4.37 18.32 11.36
CA THR A 137 -3.68 17.81 12.54
C THR A 137 -2.97 18.94 13.29
N PHE A 138 -2.41 19.92 12.60
CA PHE A 138 -1.77 21.09 13.22
C PHE A 138 -2.72 21.99 13.99
N ASN A 139 -4.02 21.92 13.74
CA ASN A 139 -5.03 22.67 14.51
C ASN A 139 -5.40 21.98 15.85
N ASN A 140 -4.93 20.77 16.10
CA ASN A 140 -5.15 20.02 17.33
C ASN A 140 -3.83 19.80 18.07
N VAL A 141 -3.63 20.53 19.17
CA VAL A 141 -2.35 20.53 19.93
C VAL A 141 -1.94 19.14 20.40
N SER A 142 -2.89 18.33 20.88
CA SER A 142 -2.58 16.98 21.36
C SER A 142 -2.22 16.03 20.22
N ALA A 143 -2.94 16.11 19.09
CA ALA A 143 -2.63 15.32 17.90
C ALA A 143 -1.30 15.77 17.28
N LEU A 144 -1.02 17.06 17.25
CA LEU A 144 0.25 17.60 16.77
C LEU A 144 1.42 17.14 17.62
N ALA A 145 1.29 17.14 18.95
CA ALA A 145 2.38 16.71 19.84
C ALA A 145 2.75 15.23 19.63
N GLY A 146 1.74 14.35 19.48
CA GLY A 146 1.98 12.94 19.15
C GLY A 146 2.61 12.77 17.77
N PHE A 147 2.06 13.45 16.78
CA PHE A 147 2.52 13.40 15.40
C PHE A 147 3.97 13.88 15.23
N VAL A 148 4.31 15.04 15.83
CA VAL A 148 5.69 15.55 15.80
C VAL A 148 6.64 14.62 16.56
N LEU A 149 6.23 14.09 17.72
CA LEU A 149 7.06 13.18 18.49
C LEU A 149 7.39 11.89 17.73
N ASP A 150 6.42 11.32 17.02
CA ASP A 150 6.62 10.09 16.23
C ASP A 150 7.67 10.31 15.13
N TYR A 151 7.62 11.44 14.43
CA TYR A 151 8.59 11.76 13.37
C TYR A 151 9.95 12.24 13.89
N GLU A 152 9.98 13.00 15.01
CA GLU A 152 11.22 13.40 15.65
C GLU A 152 12.04 12.20 16.17
N LEU A 153 11.37 11.12 16.62
CA LEU A 153 12.05 9.88 17.02
C LEU A 153 12.73 9.17 15.83
N GLU A 154 12.30 9.44 14.61
CA GLU A 154 12.85 8.91 13.37
C GLU A 154 13.79 9.90 12.66
N ASP A 155 14.08 11.04 13.27
CA ASP A 155 14.88 12.15 12.70
C ASP A 155 14.26 12.68 11.37
N VAL A 156 12.95 12.77 11.33
CA VAL A 156 12.17 13.25 10.16
C VAL A 156 11.49 14.58 10.52
N ASP A 157 11.74 15.64 9.74
CA ASP A 157 11.01 16.88 9.84
C ASP A 157 9.67 16.75 9.10
N VAL A 158 8.58 16.97 9.82
CA VAL A 158 7.21 16.87 9.29
C VAL A 158 6.94 17.90 8.17
N PHE A 159 7.54 19.09 8.25
CA PHE A 159 7.36 20.11 7.22
C PHE A 159 8.08 19.71 5.93
N ASP A 160 9.28 19.13 6.04
CA ASP A 160 10.01 18.60 4.90
C ASP A 160 9.25 17.42 4.26
N LEU A 161 8.59 16.58 5.08
CA LEU A 161 7.75 15.50 4.60
C LEU A 161 6.55 16.02 3.80
N ILE A 162 5.84 17.03 4.29
CA ILE A 162 4.72 17.66 3.57
C ILE A 162 5.18 18.25 2.24
N GLU A 163 6.33 18.92 2.22
CA GLU A 163 6.90 19.46 1.00
C GLU A 163 7.29 18.35 0.00
N ALA A 164 7.84 17.25 0.50
CA ALA A 164 8.15 16.09 -0.35
C ALA A 164 6.89 15.43 -0.91
N ILE A 165 5.81 15.31 -0.13
CA ILE A 165 4.51 14.81 -0.58
C ILE A 165 3.95 15.65 -1.71
N ASP A 166 4.04 16.98 -1.61
CA ASP A 166 3.57 17.88 -2.66
C ASP A 166 4.35 17.71 -3.98
N LYS A 167 5.60 17.30 -3.90
CA LYS A 167 6.47 17.03 -5.06
C LYS A 167 6.24 15.67 -5.72
N ILE A 168 5.57 14.72 -5.07
CA ILE A 168 5.27 13.40 -5.68
C ILE A 168 4.46 13.59 -6.97
N THR A 169 4.85 12.89 -8.02
CA THR A 169 4.24 12.94 -9.34
C THR A 169 3.64 11.58 -9.74
N LEU A 170 2.85 11.55 -10.81
CA LEU A 170 2.39 10.27 -11.39
C LEU A 170 3.53 9.40 -11.91
N ASP A 171 4.64 10.00 -12.34
CA ASP A 171 5.80 9.24 -12.80
C ASP A 171 6.50 8.53 -11.63
N ASP A 172 6.50 9.13 -10.43
CA ASP A 172 6.98 8.47 -9.22
C ASP A 172 6.11 7.24 -8.89
N LEU A 173 4.78 7.34 -9.05
CA LEU A 173 3.90 6.16 -8.89
C LEU A 173 4.18 5.09 -9.94
N ARG A 174 4.45 5.47 -11.19
CA ARG A 174 4.83 4.52 -12.24
C ARG A 174 6.17 3.84 -11.94
N ALA A 175 7.11 4.57 -11.33
CA ALA A 175 8.41 4.02 -10.94
C ALA A 175 8.33 2.95 -9.85
N LEU A 176 7.22 2.87 -9.10
CA LEU A 176 6.97 1.81 -8.12
C LEU A 176 6.54 0.49 -8.77
N LEU A 177 5.90 0.53 -9.95
CA LEU A 177 5.27 -0.64 -10.56
C LEU A 177 6.22 -1.82 -10.83
N PRO A 178 7.49 -1.64 -11.23
CA PRO A 178 8.43 -2.75 -11.38
C PRO A 178 8.64 -3.57 -10.09
N LYS A 179 8.40 -2.98 -8.90
CA LYS A 179 8.47 -3.68 -7.62
C LYS A 179 7.36 -4.72 -7.43
N LEU A 180 6.29 -4.67 -8.25
CA LEU A 180 5.21 -5.65 -8.29
C LEU A 180 5.58 -6.92 -9.08
N SER A 181 6.85 -7.31 -9.08
CA SER A 181 7.36 -8.47 -9.81
C SER A 181 6.58 -9.75 -9.51
N ILE A 182 6.31 -10.56 -10.53
CA ILE A 182 5.60 -11.83 -10.41
C ILE A 182 6.35 -12.80 -9.48
N ASP A 183 7.68 -12.80 -9.53
CA ASP A 183 8.53 -13.70 -8.74
C ASP A 183 8.50 -13.39 -7.23
N ALA A 184 8.05 -12.17 -6.87
CA ALA A 184 7.96 -11.70 -5.49
C ALA A 184 6.56 -11.88 -4.87
N ARG A 185 5.60 -12.47 -5.60
CA ARG A 185 4.19 -12.54 -5.23
C ARG A 185 3.84 -13.77 -4.42
N THR A 186 2.94 -13.58 -3.47
CA THR A 186 2.29 -14.68 -2.75
C THR A 186 0.78 -14.42 -2.65
N THR A 187 0.01 -15.49 -2.69
CA THR A 187 -1.44 -15.46 -2.47
C THR A 187 -1.76 -16.37 -1.30
N ILE A 188 -2.40 -15.82 -0.28
CA ILE A 188 -2.76 -16.56 0.93
C ILE A 188 -4.29 -16.55 1.04
N THR A 189 -4.88 -17.74 1.18
CA THR A 189 -6.32 -17.91 1.40
C THR A 189 -6.54 -18.64 2.71
N TYR A 190 -7.37 -18.06 3.56
CA TYR A 190 -7.91 -18.74 4.74
C TYR A 190 -9.36 -19.07 4.49
N HIS A 191 -9.71 -20.34 4.64
CA HIS A 191 -11.09 -20.82 4.62
C HIS A 191 -11.57 -21.08 6.05
N ARG A 192 -12.86 -20.83 6.26
CA ARG A 192 -13.57 -21.23 7.46
C ARG A 192 -13.57 -22.76 7.66
#